data_30e3e4e9ded99b31b09ab9a8d254049c
#
_entry.id   30e3e4e9ded99b31b09ab9a8d254049c
#
_cell.length_a   1.000
_cell.length_b   1.000
_cell.length_c   1.000
_cell.angle_alpha   90.00
_cell.angle_beta   90.00
_cell.angle_gamma   90.00
#
_symmetry.space_group_name_H-M   'P 1'
#
loop_
_entity.id
_entity.type
_entity.pdbx_description
1 polymer ?
#
loop_
_entity_poly.entity_id
_entity_poly.type
_entity_poly.pdbx_seq_one_letter_code
_entity_poly.pdbx_strand_id
1 'polypeptide(L)'
;MDALEDEDVSESVDTSDKQPQDNTELHEKVEAVSLQPRAAQPRTQAAAQADAVSTNTNSALSDAMASTQSILLDTGASLTRHIAQKSRADAEKNSVWMSNTGYGRDYASAQYRRFSSKRTQTQIGIDRSLSENMQIGGVLTYSDSQHTFDQASGKNTFVQANLYGKYYLNDAWYVAGDIGAGSLRSRLQTQQKANFNRTSIQTGLTLGNTLKINQFEIVPSAGIRYSRLSSADYKLGDDSVKVSSMAVKTLTAGLDFAYRFKVGNLTVKPLLSAAYFANYGKGGVNVGGKSFAYKADNQQQYSAGAALLYRNVTLNVNGSITKGKQLEKQKSGQIKIQIRF
;
A
#
# COMPACT_ATOMS: atom_id res chain seq x y z
N MET A 1 -67.45 0.55 32.35
CA MET A 1 -68.01 -0.13 31.17
C MET A 1 -66.86 -0.87 30.57
N ASP A 2 -66.76 -1.96 31.11
CA ASP A 2 -67.02 -3.37 30.72
C ASP A 2 -65.87 -3.90 29.96
N ALA A 3 -65.13 -4.74 30.52
CA ALA A 3 -65.24 -6.16 30.95
C ALA A 3 -64.65 -7.08 29.88
N LEU A 4 -63.57 -7.76 30.22
CA LEU A 4 -63.41 -9.19 30.47
C LEU A 4 -63.74 -10.08 29.24
N GLU A 5 -62.86 -10.96 28.86
CA GLU A 5 -62.81 -12.32 29.39
C GLU A 5 -61.57 -13.07 28.94
N ASP A 6 -61.02 -13.78 29.87
CA ASP A 6 -60.20 -14.93 29.94
C ASP A 6 -60.64 -16.10 29.07
N GLU A 7 -59.77 -16.94 28.61
CA GLU A 7 -59.92 -18.41 28.69
C GLU A 7 -58.53 -19.12 28.68
N ASP A 8 -58.39 -19.82 29.74
CA ASP A 8 -57.41 -20.76 30.22
C ASP A 8 -57.84 -22.18 29.86
N VAL A 9 -56.99 -23.09 29.43
CA VAL A 9 -57.11 -24.59 29.57
C VAL A 9 -55.72 -25.19 29.31
N SER A 10 -54.94 -25.52 30.26
CA SER A 10 -54.71 -26.69 31.11
C SER A 10 -54.47 -28.03 30.42
N GLU A 11 -53.35 -28.63 30.88
CA GLU A 11 -53.09 -30.03 31.22
C GLU A 11 -52.78 -31.03 30.09
N SER A 12 -51.65 -31.76 30.17
CA SER A 12 -51.47 -32.90 31.08
C SER A 12 -49.99 -33.40 31.13
N VAL A 13 -49.65 -33.73 32.35
CA VAL A 13 -48.48 -34.47 32.84
C VAL A 13 -48.57 -35.92 32.43
N ASP A 14 -47.43 -36.55 32.02
CA ASP A 14 -47.20 -37.97 32.34
C ASP A 14 -45.77 -38.21 32.77
N THR A 15 -45.64 -38.68 33.98
CA THR A 15 -44.46 -39.12 34.70
C THR A 15 -44.34 -40.65 34.53
N SER A 16 -43.13 -41.13 34.20
CA SER A 16 -42.73 -42.44 34.75
C SER A 16 -41.21 -42.56 34.88
N ASP A 17 -40.89 -42.76 36.13
CA ASP A 17 -39.70 -43.22 36.79
C ASP A 17 -38.98 -44.37 36.08
N LYS A 18 -37.62 -44.34 36.10
CA LYS A 18 -36.79 -45.37 36.74
C LYS A 18 -35.28 -45.02 36.66
N GLN A 19 -34.69 -44.85 37.83
CA GLN A 19 -33.28 -44.98 38.20
C GLN A 19 -32.92 -46.49 38.45
N PRO A 20 -31.66 -46.85 38.82
CA PRO A 20 -30.32 -46.55 38.32
C PRO A 20 -29.50 -47.86 38.07
N GLN A 21 -28.33 -47.74 37.48
CA GLN A 21 -27.14 -48.66 37.76
C GLN A 21 -25.97 -48.08 36.98
N ASP A 22 -24.99 -47.56 37.57
CA ASP A 22 -23.81 -48.00 38.30
C ASP A 22 -22.65 -48.49 37.36
N ASN A 23 -21.57 -47.81 37.57
CA ASN A 23 -20.17 -48.16 37.48
C ASN A 23 -19.42 -48.38 36.15
N THR A 24 -18.45 -47.49 36.02
CA THR A 24 -17.02 -47.74 35.84
C THR A 24 -16.58 -48.28 34.46
N GLU A 25 -15.96 -47.38 33.70
CA GLU A 25 -14.56 -47.51 33.28
C GLU A 25 -14.16 -46.35 32.40
N LEU A 26 -13.29 -45.52 32.99
CA LEU A 26 -12.48 -44.55 32.28
C LEU A 26 -11.47 -45.30 31.39
N HIS A 27 -11.79 -45.52 30.14
CA HIS A 27 -10.78 -45.78 29.12
C HIS A 27 -10.50 -44.50 28.34
N GLU A 28 -9.42 -43.86 28.71
CA GLU A 28 -8.70 -42.84 28.02
C GLU A 28 -8.32 -43.35 26.60
N LYS A 29 -9.17 -43.09 25.62
CA LYS A 29 -8.83 -43.34 24.23
C LYS A 29 -8.04 -42.16 23.72
N VAL A 30 -6.72 -42.22 23.90
CA VAL A 30 -5.78 -41.37 23.17
C VAL A 30 -5.89 -41.78 21.71
N GLU A 31 -6.71 -41.06 20.94
CA GLU A 31 -6.65 -41.09 19.48
C GLU A 31 -5.29 -40.55 19.06
N ALA A 32 -4.42 -41.47 18.66
CA ALA A 32 -3.21 -41.12 17.92
C ALA A 32 -3.60 -40.33 16.68
N VAL A 33 -3.41 -39.03 16.69
CA VAL A 33 -3.48 -38.18 15.50
C VAL A 33 -2.39 -38.68 14.55
N SER A 34 -2.78 -39.56 13.66
CA SER A 34 -1.99 -39.96 12.51
C SER A 34 -1.70 -38.68 11.71
N LEU A 35 -0.47 -38.21 11.80
CA LEU A 35 0.08 -37.22 10.86
C LEU A 35 0.19 -37.88 9.49
N GLN A 36 -0.92 -37.96 8.76
CA GLN A 36 -0.87 -38.25 7.36
C GLN A 36 -0.07 -37.15 6.69
N PRO A 37 0.95 -37.47 5.88
CA PRO A 37 1.65 -36.46 5.11
C PRO A 37 0.61 -35.76 4.25
N ARG A 38 0.44 -34.43 4.50
CA ARG A 38 -0.45 -33.56 3.74
C ARG A 38 -0.11 -33.75 2.27
N ALA A 39 -0.97 -34.40 1.53
CA ALA A 39 -0.83 -34.64 0.10
C ALA A 39 -0.49 -33.28 -0.53
N ALA A 40 0.64 -33.25 -1.25
CA ALA A 40 1.07 -32.06 -1.97
C ALA A 40 -0.08 -31.61 -2.88
N GLN A 41 -0.63 -30.43 -2.62
CA GLN A 41 -1.65 -29.85 -3.50
C GLN A 41 -1.08 -29.83 -4.92
N PRO A 42 -1.83 -30.23 -5.95
CA PRO A 42 -1.33 -30.21 -7.31
C PRO A 42 -0.87 -28.80 -7.64
N ARG A 43 0.43 -28.64 -7.91
CA ARG A 43 1.01 -27.38 -8.37
C ARG A 43 0.24 -26.98 -9.63
N THR A 44 -0.35 -25.80 -9.63
CA THR A 44 -0.99 -25.28 -10.85
C THR A 44 0.07 -25.19 -11.95
N GLN A 45 -0.31 -25.43 -13.21
CA GLN A 45 0.60 -25.31 -14.37
C GLN A 45 1.42 -24.01 -14.35
N ALA A 46 0.81 -22.92 -13.88
CA ALA A 46 1.42 -21.63 -13.73
C ALA A 46 2.56 -21.59 -12.67
N ALA A 47 2.41 -22.33 -11.57
CA ALA A 47 3.46 -22.44 -10.54
C ALA A 47 4.62 -23.32 -11.04
N ALA A 48 4.34 -24.38 -11.77
CA ALA A 48 5.35 -25.22 -12.41
C ALA A 48 6.15 -24.46 -13.48
N GLN A 49 5.52 -23.53 -14.20
CA GLN A 49 6.17 -22.68 -15.17
C GLN A 49 7.10 -21.64 -14.51
N ALA A 50 6.74 -21.06 -13.39
CA ALA A 50 7.60 -20.16 -12.63
C ALA A 50 8.84 -20.87 -12.04
N ASP A 51 8.70 -22.12 -11.62
CA ASP A 51 9.82 -22.92 -11.10
C ASP A 51 10.82 -23.34 -12.19
N ALA A 52 10.38 -23.42 -13.45
CA ALA A 52 11.25 -23.77 -14.60
C ALA A 52 12.08 -22.60 -15.16
N VAL A 53 11.86 -21.38 -14.67
CA VAL A 53 12.57 -20.18 -15.15
C VAL A 53 13.97 -20.13 -14.54
N SER A 54 14.98 -19.75 -15.34
CA SER A 54 16.35 -19.58 -14.85
C SER A 54 16.43 -18.51 -13.74
N THR A 55 17.44 -18.61 -12.86
CA THR A 55 17.66 -17.63 -11.79
C THR A 55 17.82 -16.21 -12.33
N ASN A 56 18.51 -16.02 -13.46
CA ASN A 56 18.67 -14.72 -14.11
C ASN A 56 17.32 -14.15 -14.58
N THR A 57 16.50 -14.97 -15.23
CA THR A 57 15.16 -14.57 -15.70
C THR A 57 14.25 -14.22 -14.52
N ASN A 58 14.23 -15.07 -13.48
CA ASN A 58 13.43 -14.82 -12.27
C ASN A 58 13.85 -13.52 -11.60
N SER A 59 15.16 -13.26 -11.45
CA SER A 59 15.67 -12.05 -10.81
C SER A 59 15.33 -10.79 -11.61
N ALA A 60 15.45 -10.83 -12.93
CA ALA A 60 15.13 -9.70 -13.80
C ALA A 60 13.63 -9.35 -13.76
N LEU A 61 12.76 -10.36 -13.80
CA LEU A 61 11.29 -10.18 -13.68
C LEU A 61 10.91 -9.65 -12.30
N SER A 62 11.45 -10.24 -11.25
CA SER A 62 11.15 -9.85 -9.87
C SER A 62 11.59 -8.42 -9.57
N ASP A 63 12.78 -8.00 -10.06
CA ASP A 63 13.24 -6.62 -9.93
C ASP A 63 12.37 -5.64 -10.72
N ALA A 64 11.98 -5.99 -11.94
CA ALA A 64 11.09 -5.16 -12.75
C ALA A 64 9.74 -4.96 -12.07
N MET A 65 9.18 -6.00 -11.44
CA MET A 65 7.94 -5.92 -10.69
C MET A 65 8.09 -5.10 -9.40
N ALA A 66 9.15 -5.34 -8.62
CA ALA A 66 9.43 -4.60 -7.39
C ALA A 66 9.67 -3.11 -7.67
N SER A 67 10.36 -2.78 -8.76
CA SER A 67 10.59 -1.39 -9.22
C SER A 67 9.27 -0.72 -9.61
N THR A 68 8.41 -1.40 -10.36
CA THR A 68 7.09 -0.91 -10.74
C THR A 68 6.27 -0.58 -9.50
N GLN A 69 6.18 -1.49 -8.55
CA GLN A 69 5.43 -1.28 -7.31
C GLN A 69 5.98 -0.10 -6.52
N SER A 70 7.29 -0.08 -6.27
CA SER A 70 7.89 0.93 -5.39
C SER A 70 7.91 2.31 -5.99
N ILE A 71 8.15 2.45 -7.30
CA ILE A 71 8.40 3.74 -7.93
C ILE A 71 7.13 4.28 -8.58
N LEU A 72 6.44 3.47 -9.38
CA LEU A 72 5.28 3.95 -10.12
C LEU A 72 4.00 4.02 -9.27
N LEU A 73 3.86 3.16 -8.25
CA LEU A 73 2.66 3.09 -7.45
C LEU A 73 2.82 3.78 -6.09
N ASP A 74 3.74 3.34 -5.24
CA ASP A 74 3.80 3.81 -3.85
C ASP A 74 4.29 5.24 -3.69
N THR A 75 5.28 5.67 -4.50
CA THR A 75 5.85 7.02 -4.37
C THR A 75 4.80 8.07 -4.69
N GLY A 76 4.03 7.86 -5.77
CA GLY A 76 2.91 8.72 -6.13
C GLY A 76 1.79 8.71 -5.09
N ALA A 77 1.41 7.53 -4.59
CA ALA A 77 0.38 7.40 -3.55
C ALA A 77 0.77 8.12 -2.23
N SER A 78 2.06 8.06 -1.85
CA SER A 78 2.58 8.77 -0.67
C SER A 78 2.44 10.28 -0.80
N LEU A 79 2.77 10.85 -1.97
CA LEU A 79 2.63 12.29 -2.24
C LEU A 79 1.17 12.70 -2.29
N THR A 80 0.31 11.97 -3.00
CA THR A 80 -1.14 12.23 -3.05
C THR A 80 -1.74 12.29 -1.65
N ARG A 81 -1.36 11.35 -0.77
CA ARG A 81 -1.81 11.34 0.63
C ARG A 81 -1.33 12.57 1.39
N HIS A 82 -0.05 12.99 1.23
CA HIS A 82 0.45 14.21 1.86
C HIS A 82 -0.41 15.43 1.46
N ILE A 83 -0.70 15.58 0.17
CA ILE A 83 -1.48 16.70 -0.36
C ILE A 83 -2.95 16.63 0.13
N ALA A 84 -3.56 15.44 0.14
CA ALA A 84 -4.94 15.25 0.59
C ALA A 84 -5.13 15.62 2.07
N GLN A 85 -4.18 15.27 2.93
CA GLN A 85 -4.22 15.54 4.37
C GLN A 85 -4.12 17.01 4.76
N LYS A 86 -3.76 17.90 3.83
CA LYS A 86 -3.71 19.35 4.09
C LYS A 86 -5.12 19.93 4.09
N SER A 87 -5.41 20.71 5.12
CA SER A 87 -6.66 21.47 5.25
C SER A 87 -6.54 22.87 4.65
N ARG A 88 -7.65 23.57 4.44
CA ARG A 88 -7.66 24.97 3.99
C ARG A 88 -6.92 25.89 4.97
N ALA A 89 -7.07 25.69 6.26
CA ALA A 89 -6.32 26.45 7.27
C ALA A 89 -4.78 26.23 7.19
N ASP A 90 -4.32 25.15 6.58
CA ASP A 90 -2.91 24.93 6.30
C ASP A 90 -2.44 25.69 5.04
N ALA A 91 -3.37 26.08 4.14
CA ALA A 91 -3.04 26.82 2.93
C ALA A 91 -2.58 28.26 3.23
N GLU A 92 -2.96 28.81 4.37
CA GLU A 92 -2.56 30.16 4.83
C GLU A 92 -1.14 30.20 5.42
N LYS A 93 -0.48 29.05 5.60
CA LYS A 93 0.82 28.95 6.29
C LYS A 93 1.85 28.23 5.45
N ASN A 94 3.08 28.75 5.53
CA ASN A 94 4.23 28.03 5.03
C ASN A 94 4.56 26.86 5.96
N SER A 95 5.16 25.81 5.44
CA SER A 95 5.65 24.71 6.27
C SER A 95 6.83 23.99 5.63
N VAL A 96 7.65 23.40 6.49
CA VAL A 96 8.60 22.35 6.11
C VAL A 96 8.17 21.03 6.72
N TRP A 97 8.43 19.94 6.04
CA TRP A 97 8.06 18.64 6.52
C TRP A 97 9.05 17.56 6.11
N MET A 98 9.13 16.54 6.92
CA MET A 98 9.90 15.32 6.65
C MET A 98 9.07 14.11 7.01
N SER A 99 9.13 13.08 6.17
CA SER A 99 8.54 11.77 6.48
C SER A 99 9.51 10.65 6.22
N ASN A 100 9.42 9.60 7.06
CA ASN A 100 10.11 8.34 6.85
C ASN A 100 9.08 7.22 6.85
N THR A 101 9.15 6.35 5.85
CA THR A 101 8.22 5.23 5.67
C THR A 101 9.00 3.95 5.43
N GLY A 102 8.76 2.95 6.29
CA GLY A 102 9.23 1.58 6.10
C GLY A 102 8.16 0.73 5.43
N TYR A 103 8.56 -0.13 4.48
CA TYR A 103 7.69 -1.08 3.77
C TYR A 103 8.27 -2.48 3.87
N GLY A 104 7.42 -3.45 4.17
CA GLY A 104 7.69 -4.88 4.02
C GLY A 104 6.67 -5.50 3.07
N ARG A 105 7.12 -6.30 2.11
CA ARG A 105 6.30 -6.84 1.02
C ARG A 105 6.64 -8.27 0.71
N ASP A 106 5.59 -9.02 0.36
CA ASP A 106 5.68 -10.36 -0.20
C ASP A 106 4.96 -10.37 -1.55
N TYR A 107 5.62 -10.95 -2.54
CA TYR A 107 5.14 -11.06 -3.90
C TYR A 107 5.02 -12.53 -4.29
N ALA A 108 3.94 -12.87 -4.98
CA ALA A 108 3.76 -14.16 -5.62
C ALA A 108 3.06 -14.00 -6.96
N SER A 109 3.49 -14.75 -7.96
CA SER A 109 2.94 -14.75 -9.31
C SER A 109 3.10 -16.11 -9.95
N ALA A 110 2.34 -16.36 -11.01
CA ALA A 110 2.54 -17.49 -11.90
C ALA A 110 3.78 -17.36 -12.81
N GLN A 111 4.37 -16.18 -12.90
CA GLN A 111 5.46 -15.85 -13.84
C GLN A 111 6.83 -15.78 -13.20
N TYR A 112 6.90 -15.57 -11.87
CA TYR A 112 8.13 -15.52 -11.11
C TYR A 112 7.95 -16.21 -9.76
N ARG A 113 9.06 -16.68 -9.19
CA ARG A 113 9.05 -17.33 -7.87
C ARG A 113 8.74 -16.31 -6.79
N ARG A 114 8.16 -16.76 -5.70
CA ARG A 114 7.86 -15.92 -4.54
C ARG A 114 9.12 -15.21 -4.05
N PHE A 115 9.01 -13.92 -3.77
CA PHE A 115 10.10 -13.13 -3.22
C PHE A 115 9.61 -12.09 -2.23
N SER A 116 10.52 -11.60 -1.39
CA SER A 116 10.25 -10.53 -0.44
C SER A 116 11.04 -9.25 -0.77
N SER A 117 10.51 -8.13 -0.32
CA SER A 117 11.15 -6.83 -0.48
C SER A 117 10.99 -5.98 0.79
N LYS A 118 12.06 -5.36 1.23
CA LYS A 118 12.08 -4.33 2.26
C LYS A 118 12.48 -3.01 1.63
N ARG A 119 11.81 -1.93 2.00
CA ARG A 119 12.10 -0.58 1.47
C ARG A 119 11.98 0.45 2.58
N THR A 120 12.89 1.41 2.57
CA THR A 120 12.78 2.65 3.33
C THR A 120 12.65 3.81 2.36
N GLN A 121 11.73 4.74 2.64
CA GLN A 121 11.53 5.96 1.87
C GLN A 121 11.57 7.17 2.80
N THR A 122 12.43 8.12 2.48
CA THR A 122 12.49 9.42 3.15
C THR A 122 12.05 10.50 2.18
N GLN A 123 11.18 11.38 2.64
CA GLN A 123 10.72 12.56 1.88
C GLN A 123 10.96 13.80 2.71
N ILE A 124 11.49 14.84 2.08
CA ILE A 124 11.69 16.17 2.68
C ILE A 124 11.04 17.17 1.73
N GLY A 125 10.15 17.99 2.24
CA GLY A 125 9.39 18.91 1.42
C GLY A 125 9.12 20.24 2.10
N ILE A 126 8.75 21.20 1.26
CA ILE A 126 8.31 22.53 1.66
C ILE A 126 6.95 22.79 1.06
N ASP A 127 6.12 23.54 1.80
CA ASP A 127 4.84 24.04 1.34
C ASP A 127 4.83 25.56 1.49
N ARG A 128 4.37 26.25 0.47
CA ARG A 128 4.25 27.71 0.44
C ARG A 128 2.81 28.10 0.15
N SER A 129 2.27 28.95 0.98
CA SER A 129 1.01 29.63 0.71
C SER A 129 1.22 30.65 -0.40
N LEU A 130 0.37 30.62 -1.43
CA LEU A 130 0.31 31.65 -2.46
C LEU A 130 -0.91 32.55 -2.25
N SER A 131 -1.98 32.03 -1.69
CA SER A 131 -3.19 32.76 -1.30
C SER A 131 -3.96 31.91 -0.27
N GLU A 132 -5.05 32.47 0.27
CA GLU A 132 -5.96 31.74 1.18
C GLU A 132 -6.51 30.42 0.60
N ASN A 133 -6.57 30.33 -0.73
CA ASN A 133 -7.12 29.20 -1.45
C ASN A 133 -6.07 28.35 -2.17
N MET A 134 -4.80 28.79 -2.23
CA MET A 134 -3.79 28.12 -3.04
C MET A 134 -2.50 27.88 -2.28
N GLN A 135 -2.04 26.65 -2.32
CA GLN A 135 -0.76 26.22 -1.79
C GLN A 135 0.02 25.46 -2.87
N ILE A 136 1.31 25.74 -2.97
CA ILE A 136 2.26 25.00 -3.78
C ILE A 136 3.31 24.35 -2.89
N GLY A 137 4.00 23.37 -3.40
CA GLY A 137 5.09 22.74 -2.66
C GLY A 137 6.03 21.97 -3.55
N GLY A 138 7.16 21.63 -2.96
CA GLY A 138 8.17 20.79 -3.58
C GLY A 138 8.62 19.71 -2.60
N VAL A 139 8.98 18.55 -3.12
CA VAL A 139 9.47 17.42 -2.32
C VAL A 139 10.60 16.69 -3.02
N LEU A 140 11.62 16.33 -2.24
CA LEU A 140 12.65 15.37 -2.60
C LEU A 140 12.35 14.05 -1.92
N THR A 141 12.36 12.99 -2.70
CA THR A 141 12.16 11.61 -2.24
C THR A 141 13.44 10.82 -2.45
N TYR A 142 13.93 10.20 -1.39
CA TYR A 142 14.99 9.19 -1.44
C TYR A 142 14.42 7.86 -0.98
N SER A 143 14.77 6.78 -1.68
CA SER A 143 14.31 5.44 -1.33
C SER A 143 15.39 4.40 -1.57
N ASP A 144 15.57 3.51 -0.61
CA ASP A 144 16.44 2.34 -0.70
C ASP A 144 15.59 1.08 -0.50
N SER A 145 15.73 0.11 -1.41
CA SER A 145 14.98 -1.14 -1.39
C SER A 145 15.93 -2.32 -1.52
N GLN A 146 15.66 -3.38 -0.78
CA GLN A 146 16.35 -4.66 -0.86
C GLN A 146 15.34 -5.74 -1.18
N HIS A 147 15.67 -6.58 -2.15
CA HIS A 147 14.86 -7.69 -2.62
C HIS A 147 15.59 -8.99 -2.38
N THR A 148 14.90 -9.96 -1.81
CA THR A 148 15.43 -11.31 -1.61
C THR A 148 14.68 -12.25 -2.55
N PHE A 149 15.36 -12.69 -3.59
CA PHE A 149 14.87 -13.65 -4.58
C PHE A 149 15.38 -15.05 -4.21
N ASP A 150 14.85 -16.08 -4.88
CA ASP A 150 15.43 -17.41 -4.78
C ASP A 150 16.80 -17.45 -5.45
N GLN A 151 17.85 -17.75 -4.66
CA GLN A 151 19.28 -17.79 -5.06
C GLN A 151 19.83 -16.47 -5.64
N ALA A 152 19.18 -15.33 -5.33
CA ALA A 152 19.58 -14.03 -5.82
C ALA A 152 19.11 -12.90 -4.91
N SER A 153 19.66 -11.72 -5.13
CA SER A 153 19.22 -10.50 -4.45
C SER A 153 19.21 -9.30 -5.39
N GLY A 154 18.41 -8.31 -5.04
CA GLY A 154 18.35 -7.03 -5.73
C GLY A 154 18.44 -5.87 -4.74
N LYS A 155 19.02 -4.77 -5.20
CA LYS A 155 19.02 -3.50 -4.46
C LYS A 155 18.67 -2.37 -5.40
N ASN A 156 17.67 -1.55 -4.99
CA ASN A 156 17.19 -0.41 -5.74
C ASN A 156 17.34 0.86 -4.92
N THR A 157 18.06 1.84 -5.48
CA THR A 157 18.17 3.18 -4.91
C THR A 157 17.46 4.16 -5.85
N PHE A 158 16.54 4.95 -5.32
CA PHE A 158 15.71 5.86 -6.10
C PHE A 158 15.72 7.27 -5.51
N VAL A 159 15.88 8.26 -6.38
CA VAL A 159 15.80 9.68 -6.04
C VAL A 159 14.82 10.35 -6.98
N GLN A 160 13.92 11.17 -6.45
CA GLN A 160 12.91 11.89 -7.22
C GLN A 160 12.64 13.27 -6.66
N ALA A 161 12.42 14.23 -7.53
CA ALA A 161 11.88 15.53 -7.20
C ALA A 161 10.46 15.67 -7.75
N ASN A 162 9.56 16.23 -6.95
CA ASN A 162 8.20 16.58 -7.36
C ASN A 162 7.89 18.02 -7.00
N LEU A 163 7.11 18.67 -7.87
CA LEU A 163 6.37 19.89 -7.60
C LEU A 163 4.89 19.52 -7.49
N TYR A 164 4.16 20.20 -6.62
CA TYR A 164 2.74 20.00 -6.44
C TYR A 164 2.01 21.27 -6.06
N GLY A 165 0.71 21.30 -6.32
CA GLY A 165 -0.18 22.37 -5.92
C GLY A 165 -1.52 21.83 -5.44
N LYS A 166 -2.16 22.57 -4.53
CA LYS A 166 -3.52 22.34 -4.05
C LYS A 166 -4.27 23.65 -4.11
N TYR A 167 -5.43 23.63 -4.76
CA TYR A 167 -6.35 24.75 -4.86
C TYR A 167 -7.70 24.39 -4.24
N TYR A 168 -8.18 25.25 -3.34
CA TYR A 168 -9.48 25.09 -2.70
C TYR A 168 -10.52 25.90 -3.48
N LEU A 169 -11.44 25.20 -4.13
CA LEU A 169 -12.55 25.81 -4.89
C LEU A 169 -13.53 26.52 -3.94
N ASN A 170 -13.71 25.95 -2.75
CA ASN A 170 -14.49 26.50 -1.63
C ASN A 170 -14.04 25.79 -0.33
N ASP A 171 -14.80 25.95 0.76
CA ASP A 171 -14.47 25.33 2.06
C ASP A 171 -14.46 23.81 2.06
N ALA A 172 -15.18 23.19 1.13
CA ALA A 172 -15.32 21.75 1.03
C ALA A 172 -14.49 21.14 -0.10
N TRP A 173 -14.50 21.72 -1.30
CA TRP A 173 -13.91 21.12 -2.49
C TRP A 173 -12.49 21.61 -2.76
N TYR A 174 -11.63 20.69 -3.16
CA TYR A 174 -10.28 21.02 -3.63
C TYR A 174 -9.89 20.22 -4.88
N VAL A 175 -9.00 20.81 -5.64
CA VAL A 175 -8.24 20.16 -6.73
C VAL A 175 -6.77 20.20 -6.37
N ALA A 176 -6.06 19.12 -6.63
CA ALA A 176 -4.62 19.04 -6.41
C ALA A 176 -3.93 18.36 -7.58
N GLY A 177 -2.75 18.83 -7.92
CA GLY A 177 -1.94 18.24 -8.99
C GLY A 177 -0.49 18.15 -8.61
N ASP A 178 0.23 17.23 -9.22
CA ASP A 178 1.67 17.07 -9.04
C ASP A 178 2.34 16.60 -10.35
N ILE A 179 3.63 16.95 -10.46
CA ILE A 179 4.53 16.47 -11.50
C ILE A 179 5.90 16.17 -10.88
N GLY A 180 6.56 15.11 -11.34
CA GLY A 180 7.87 14.74 -10.82
C GLY A 180 8.70 13.93 -11.79
N ALA A 181 10.01 13.97 -11.56
CA ALA A 181 10.97 13.19 -12.29
C ALA A 181 12.02 12.61 -11.34
N GLY A 182 12.53 11.42 -11.65
CA GLY A 182 13.47 10.72 -10.80
C GLY A 182 14.39 9.76 -11.54
N SER A 183 15.36 9.25 -10.81
CA SER A 183 16.34 8.28 -11.28
C SER A 183 16.38 7.08 -10.34
N LEU A 184 16.31 5.91 -10.94
CA LEU A 184 16.44 4.61 -10.30
C LEU A 184 17.78 3.99 -10.68
N ARG A 185 18.54 3.55 -9.69
CA ARG A 185 19.70 2.68 -9.84
C ARG A 185 19.35 1.31 -9.29
N SER A 186 19.42 0.30 -10.14
CA SER A 186 19.22 -1.11 -9.78
C SER A 186 20.53 -1.88 -9.78
N ARG A 187 20.69 -2.78 -8.82
CA ARG A 187 21.79 -3.74 -8.73
C ARG A 187 21.19 -5.12 -8.52
N LEU A 188 21.51 -6.04 -9.40
CA LEU A 188 21.14 -7.45 -9.27
C LEU A 188 22.37 -8.28 -8.96
N GLN A 189 22.21 -9.26 -8.08
CA GLN A 189 23.22 -10.20 -7.66
C GLN A 189 22.63 -11.61 -7.76
N THR A 190 23.07 -12.35 -8.76
CA THR A 190 22.92 -13.80 -8.89
C THR A 190 24.30 -14.44 -8.63
N GLN A 191 24.69 -15.46 -9.33
CA GLN A 191 26.12 -15.84 -9.40
C GLN A 191 26.97 -14.71 -10.01
N GLN A 192 26.33 -13.80 -10.73
CA GLN A 192 26.94 -12.66 -11.39
C GLN A 192 26.26 -11.35 -10.98
N LYS A 193 26.83 -10.22 -11.33
CA LYS A 193 26.35 -8.88 -10.95
C LYS A 193 25.93 -8.09 -12.17
N ALA A 194 24.83 -7.37 -12.06
CA ALA A 194 24.42 -6.35 -13.02
C ALA A 194 24.07 -5.05 -12.33
N ASN A 195 24.42 -3.92 -12.95
CA ASN A 195 24.02 -2.58 -12.52
C ASN A 195 23.42 -1.86 -13.72
N PHE A 196 22.28 -1.20 -13.51
CA PHE A 196 21.63 -0.41 -14.55
C PHE A 196 20.83 0.73 -13.95
N ASN A 197 20.55 1.73 -14.77
CA ASN A 197 19.78 2.90 -14.37
C ASN A 197 18.51 3.02 -15.21
N ARG A 198 17.46 3.59 -14.60
CA ARG A 198 16.20 3.92 -15.26
C ARG A 198 15.73 5.29 -14.80
N THR A 199 15.07 6.04 -15.66
CA THR A 199 14.45 7.32 -15.31
C THR A 199 12.97 7.16 -15.15
N SER A 200 12.39 7.91 -14.19
CA SER A 200 10.95 7.94 -13.97
C SER A 200 10.39 9.35 -14.20
N ILE A 201 9.18 9.40 -14.70
CA ILE A 201 8.34 10.60 -14.70
C ILE A 201 6.97 10.24 -14.15
N GLN A 202 6.35 11.16 -13.43
CA GLN A 202 4.97 10.99 -12.96
C GLN A 202 4.25 12.33 -12.90
N THR A 203 2.94 12.25 -13.12
CA THR A 203 2.02 13.37 -12.93
C THR A 203 0.71 12.84 -12.37
N GLY A 204 0.06 13.62 -11.53
CA GLY A 204 -1.20 13.24 -10.89
C GLY A 204 -2.16 14.41 -10.80
N LEU A 205 -3.45 14.10 -10.81
CA LEU A 205 -4.53 15.03 -10.53
C LEU A 205 -5.50 14.38 -9.55
N THR A 206 -5.93 15.11 -8.53
CA THR A 206 -6.85 14.63 -7.50
C THR A 206 -7.92 15.68 -7.25
N LEU A 207 -9.16 15.24 -7.20
CA LEU A 207 -10.32 15.99 -6.73
C LEU A 207 -10.74 15.40 -5.39
N GLY A 208 -11.04 16.24 -4.41
CA GLY A 208 -11.55 15.78 -3.12
C GLY A 208 -12.54 16.76 -2.52
N ASN A 209 -13.30 16.24 -1.56
CA ASN A 209 -14.25 17.01 -0.79
C ASN A 209 -13.99 16.79 0.70
N THR A 210 -14.12 17.82 1.51
CA THR A 210 -13.97 17.74 2.97
C THR A 210 -15.30 18.03 3.63
N LEU A 211 -15.97 16.99 4.08
CA LEU A 211 -17.22 17.09 4.86
C LEU A 211 -16.86 17.19 6.34
N LYS A 212 -17.28 18.26 6.98
CA LYS A 212 -17.09 18.48 8.42
C LYS A 212 -18.44 18.40 9.14
N ILE A 213 -18.53 17.47 10.08
CA ILE A 213 -19.70 17.27 10.94
C ILE A 213 -19.20 17.35 12.38
N ASN A 214 -19.33 18.51 12.99
CA ASN A 214 -18.76 18.82 14.32
C ASN A 214 -17.22 18.57 14.31
N GLN A 215 -16.74 17.60 15.09
CA GLN A 215 -15.34 17.20 15.17
C GLN A 215 -14.93 16.10 14.17
N PHE A 216 -15.92 15.51 13.49
CA PHE A 216 -15.66 14.52 12.43
C PHE A 216 -15.35 15.21 11.11
N GLU A 217 -14.41 14.62 10.40
CA GLU A 217 -13.99 15.04 9.07
C GLU A 217 -13.99 13.80 8.17
N ILE A 218 -14.71 13.86 7.07
CA ILE A 218 -14.77 12.80 6.06
C ILE A 218 -14.28 13.40 4.75
N VAL A 219 -13.27 12.77 4.14
CA VAL A 219 -12.65 13.28 2.91
C VAL A 219 -12.70 12.22 1.82
N PRO A 220 -13.81 12.14 1.05
CA PRO A 220 -13.81 11.39 -0.19
C PRO A 220 -12.90 12.06 -1.22
N SER A 221 -12.18 11.26 -1.98
CA SER A 221 -11.30 11.74 -3.06
C SER A 221 -11.30 10.78 -4.23
N ALA A 222 -11.10 11.35 -5.43
CA ALA A 222 -10.87 10.61 -6.66
C ALA A 222 -9.67 11.22 -7.38
N GLY A 223 -8.87 10.38 -8.05
CA GLY A 223 -7.67 10.87 -8.73
C GLY A 223 -7.26 10.01 -9.90
N ILE A 224 -6.49 10.63 -10.78
CA ILE A 224 -5.81 9.95 -11.89
C ILE A 224 -4.31 10.22 -11.78
N ARG A 225 -3.50 9.26 -12.14
CA ARG A 225 -2.05 9.38 -12.18
C ARG A 225 -1.49 8.67 -13.40
N TYR A 226 -0.53 9.30 -14.04
CA TYR A 226 0.32 8.69 -15.04
C TYR A 226 1.75 8.60 -14.48
N SER A 227 2.33 7.42 -14.53
CA SER A 227 3.70 7.18 -14.10
C SER A 227 4.42 6.33 -15.15
N ARG A 228 5.66 6.68 -15.48
CA ARG A 228 6.48 5.94 -16.46
C ARG A 228 7.87 5.72 -15.91
N LEU A 229 8.40 4.52 -16.16
CA LEU A 229 9.79 4.13 -15.90
C LEU A 229 10.43 3.76 -17.24
N SER A 230 11.60 4.30 -17.56
CA SER A 230 12.27 4.05 -18.83
C SER A 230 12.70 2.59 -18.98
N SER A 231 13.06 2.18 -20.20
CA SER A 231 13.71 0.90 -20.47
C SER A 231 15.13 0.86 -19.89
N ALA A 232 15.68 -0.35 -19.81
CA ALA A 232 17.09 -0.60 -19.55
C ALA A 232 17.55 -1.84 -20.28
N ASP A 233 18.78 -1.80 -20.76
CA ASP A 233 19.49 -2.93 -21.37
C ASP A 233 20.77 -3.18 -20.55
N TYR A 234 20.99 -4.44 -20.17
CA TYR A 234 22.15 -4.84 -19.38
C TYR A 234 22.51 -6.31 -19.63
N LYS A 235 23.68 -6.72 -19.15
CA LYS A 235 24.09 -8.13 -19.13
C LYS A 235 24.02 -8.66 -17.71
N LEU A 236 23.53 -9.88 -17.55
CA LEU A 236 23.56 -10.65 -16.31
C LEU A 236 24.24 -11.99 -16.63
N GLY A 237 25.56 -11.99 -16.53
CA GLY A 237 26.39 -13.02 -17.08
C GLY A 237 26.40 -13.00 -18.60
N ASP A 238 26.18 -14.15 -19.17
CA ASP A 238 26.09 -14.31 -20.63
C ASP A 238 24.72 -13.90 -21.17
N ASP A 239 23.73 -13.76 -20.30
CA ASP A 239 22.39 -13.37 -20.69
C ASP A 239 22.30 -11.86 -20.99
N SER A 240 21.87 -11.51 -22.19
CA SER A 240 21.42 -10.16 -22.51
C SER A 240 20.01 -9.95 -21.95
N VAL A 241 19.85 -8.96 -21.08
CA VAL A 241 18.58 -8.60 -20.47
C VAL A 241 18.11 -7.25 -20.98
N LYS A 242 16.88 -7.22 -21.52
CA LYS A 242 16.21 -5.99 -21.95
C LYS A 242 14.91 -5.83 -21.17
N VAL A 243 14.83 -4.78 -20.33
CA VAL A 243 13.63 -4.39 -19.62
C VAL A 243 12.96 -3.27 -20.39
N SER A 244 11.75 -3.51 -20.90
CA SER A 244 11.01 -2.48 -21.62
C SER A 244 10.56 -1.34 -20.70
N SER A 245 10.30 -0.17 -21.29
CA SER A 245 9.66 0.92 -20.53
C SER A 245 8.31 0.47 -20.03
N MET A 246 7.98 0.88 -18.80
CA MET A 246 6.69 0.59 -18.15
C MET A 246 5.96 1.90 -17.90
N ALA A 247 4.76 2.02 -18.45
CA ALA A 247 3.84 3.11 -18.14
C ALA A 247 2.62 2.56 -17.39
N VAL A 248 2.25 3.23 -16.30
CA VAL A 248 1.08 2.87 -15.50
C VAL A 248 0.14 4.07 -15.42
N LYS A 249 -1.13 3.83 -15.77
CA LYS A 249 -2.24 4.74 -15.50
C LYS A 249 -2.97 4.22 -14.27
N THR A 250 -3.09 5.03 -13.23
CA THR A 250 -3.77 4.69 -11.97
C THR A 250 -5.01 5.54 -11.82
N LEU A 251 -6.15 4.92 -11.59
CA LEU A 251 -7.35 5.56 -11.07
C LEU A 251 -7.42 5.27 -9.58
N THR A 252 -7.64 6.30 -8.78
CA THR A 252 -7.74 6.19 -7.31
C THR A 252 -9.11 6.62 -6.84
N ALA A 253 -9.70 5.83 -5.95
CA ALA A 253 -10.83 6.24 -5.12
C ALA A 253 -10.42 6.08 -3.66
N GLY A 254 -10.58 7.13 -2.86
CA GLY A 254 -10.14 7.16 -1.47
C GLY A 254 -11.21 7.73 -0.55
N LEU A 255 -11.19 7.29 0.69
CA LEU A 255 -12.04 7.79 1.76
C LEU A 255 -11.22 7.87 3.04
N ASP A 256 -11.06 9.09 3.57
CA ASP A 256 -10.40 9.34 4.82
C ASP A 256 -11.41 9.78 5.87
N PHE A 257 -11.26 9.25 7.10
CA PHE A 257 -12.01 9.63 8.28
C PHE A 257 -11.07 10.18 9.32
N ALA A 258 -11.45 11.27 9.95
CA ALA A 258 -10.72 11.84 11.06
C ALA A 258 -11.68 12.33 12.14
N TYR A 259 -11.22 12.28 13.38
CA TYR A 259 -11.90 12.89 14.51
C TYR A 259 -10.93 13.81 15.23
N ARG A 260 -11.36 15.01 15.57
CA ARG A 260 -10.49 16.00 16.21
C ARG A 260 -10.95 16.27 17.64
N PHE A 261 -10.06 16.09 18.62
CA PHE A 261 -10.30 16.48 19.98
C PHE A 261 -9.09 17.17 20.60
N LYS A 262 -9.32 17.96 21.62
CA LYS A 262 -8.29 18.73 22.31
C LYS A 262 -8.05 18.17 23.71
N VAL A 263 -6.78 18.07 24.08
CA VAL A 263 -6.35 17.73 25.44
C VAL A 263 -5.37 18.81 25.88
N GLY A 264 -5.88 19.80 26.61
CA GLY A 264 -5.12 21.01 26.91
C GLY A 264 -4.71 21.76 25.63
N ASN A 265 -3.43 21.98 25.46
CA ASN A 265 -2.86 22.64 24.27
C ASN A 265 -2.54 21.68 23.11
N LEU A 266 -2.78 20.39 23.29
CA LEU A 266 -2.55 19.37 22.28
C LEU A 266 -3.86 19.07 21.55
N THR A 267 -3.82 19.11 20.20
CA THR A 267 -4.90 18.55 19.38
C THR A 267 -4.52 17.18 18.91
N VAL A 268 -5.37 16.19 19.18
CA VAL A 268 -5.19 14.80 18.72
C VAL A 268 -6.20 14.53 17.63
N LYS A 269 -5.73 13.99 16.50
CA LYS A 269 -6.56 13.67 15.34
C LYS A 269 -6.29 12.22 14.92
N PRO A 270 -7.01 11.21 15.45
CA PRO A 270 -7.02 9.86 14.90
C PRO A 270 -7.52 9.88 13.47
N LEU A 271 -6.94 9.00 12.65
CA LEU A 271 -7.13 8.91 11.21
C LEU A 271 -7.38 7.46 10.80
N LEU A 272 -8.39 7.24 9.98
CA LEU A 272 -8.64 5.97 9.30
C LEU A 272 -8.79 6.26 7.81
N SER A 273 -8.24 5.39 6.96
CA SER A 273 -8.32 5.57 5.50
C SER A 273 -8.54 4.25 4.80
N ALA A 274 -9.32 4.29 3.73
CA ALA A 274 -9.47 3.21 2.76
C ALA A 274 -9.26 3.78 1.37
N ALA A 275 -8.50 3.08 0.52
CA ALA A 275 -8.27 3.48 -0.87
C ALA A 275 -8.25 2.27 -1.80
N TYR A 276 -8.75 2.46 -2.99
CA TYR A 276 -8.66 1.52 -4.10
C TYR A 276 -7.87 2.15 -5.25
N PHE A 277 -6.93 1.38 -5.80
CA PHE A 277 -6.08 1.77 -6.91
C PHE A 277 -6.33 0.80 -8.08
N ALA A 278 -6.96 1.29 -9.14
CA ALA A 278 -7.08 0.56 -10.41
C ALA A 278 -5.87 0.92 -11.27
N ASN A 279 -4.96 -0.03 -11.47
CA ASN A 279 -3.69 0.17 -12.13
C ASN A 279 -3.70 -0.49 -13.51
N TYR A 280 -3.46 0.29 -14.55
CA TYR A 280 -3.42 -0.15 -15.93
C TYR A 280 -2.02 0.07 -16.49
N GLY A 281 -1.29 -1.01 -16.67
CA GLY A 281 0.06 -0.98 -17.23
C GLY A 281 0.58 -2.38 -17.51
N LYS A 282 1.37 -2.51 -18.57
CA LYS A 282 2.06 -3.74 -18.96
C LYS A 282 3.51 -3.41 -19.22
N GLY A 283 4.41 -4.25 -18.73
CA GLY A 283 5.84 -4.23 -18.99
C GLY A 283 6.32 -5.56 -19.53
N GLY A 284 7.54 -5.58 -20.01
CA GLY A 284 8.18 -6.79 -20.53
C GLY A 284 9.65 -6.87 -20.11
N VAL A 285 10.13 -8.08 -19.94
CA VAL A 285 11.54 -8.40 -19.74
C VAL A 285 11.91 -9.47 -20.76
N ASN A 286 12.96 -9.22 -21.53
CA ASN A 286 13.55 -10.22 -22.44
C ASN A 286 14.89 -10.66 -21.86
N VAL A 287 15.10 -11.96 -21.73
CA VAL A 287 16.34 -12.56 -21.22
C VAL A 287 16.78 -13.64 -22.18
N GLY A 288 17.96 -13.50 -22.77
CA GLY A 288 18.51 -14.46 -23.73
C GLY A 288 17.58 -14.72 -24.93
N GLY A 289 16.84 -13.71 -25.40
CA GLY A 289 15.89 -13.83 -26.51
C GLY A 289 14.47 -14.27 -26.12
N LYS A 290 14.22 -14.72 -24.87
CA LYS A 290 12.90 -15.11 -24.38
C LYS A 290 12.21 -13.92 -23.72
N SER A 291 10.97 -13.63 -24.10
CA SER A 291 10.19 -12.49 -23.60
C SER A 291 9.17 -12.91 -22.56
N PHE A 292 9.08 -12.13 -21.47
CA PHE A 292 8.17 -12.31 -20.36
C PHE A 292 7.41 -11.01 -20.13
N ALA A 293 6.09 -11.08 -20.01
CA ALA A 293 5.24 -9.92 -19.75
C ALA A 293 4.83 -9.89 -18.26
N TYR A 294 4.75 -8.69 -17.69
CA TYR A 294 4.18 -8.47 -16.36
C TYR A 294 3.21 -7.29 -16.37
N LYS A 295 2.35 -7.19 -15.37
CA LYS A 295 1.29 -6.19 -15.28
C LYS A 295 1.36 -5.46 -13.93
N ALA A 296 0.96 -4.20 -13.94
CA ALA A 296 0.62 -3.50 -12.72
C ALA A 296 -0.63 -4.12 -12.08
N ASP A 297 -0.63 -4.25 -10.76
CA ASP A 297 -1.67 -4.92 -9.99
C ASP A 297 -2.65 -3.91 -9.40
N ASN A 298 -3.96 -4.22 -9.44
CA ASN A 298 -4.96 -3.45 -8.72
C ASN A 298 -4.81 -3.69 -7.22
N GLN A 299 -4.99 -2.64 -6.41
CA GLN A 299 -4.68 -2.71 -4.99
C GLN A 299 -5.76 -2.07 -4.13
N GLN A 300 -5.90 -2.61 -2.94
CA GLN A 300 -6.69 -2.05 -1.85
C GLN A 300 -5.75 -1.71 -0.70
N GLN A 301 -5.90 -0.51 -0.14
CA GLN A 301 -5.11 -0.07 1.00
C GLN A 301 -6.01 0.38 2.13
N TYR A 302 -5.68 -0.08 3.33
CA TYR A 302 -6.30 0.36 4.58
C TYR A 302 -5.22 0.92 5.48
N SER A 303 -5.50 2.03 6.13
CA SER A 303 -4.56 2.67 7.03
C SER A 303 -5.23 3.19 8.29
N ALA A 304 -4.48 3.18 9.39
CA ALA A 304 -4.86 3.76 10.65
C ALA A 304 -3.68 4.54 11.23
N GLY A 305 -3.95 5.66 11.90
CA GLY A 305 -2.92 6.50 12.47
C GLY A 305 -3.47 7.60 13.34
N ALA A 306 -2.58 8.51 13.74
CA ALA A 306 -2.93 9.70 14.48
C ALA A 306 -2.03 10.88 14.10
N ALA A 307 -2.59 12.07 14.09
CA ALA A 307 -1.84 13.32 14.04
C ALA A 307 -1.92 14.02 15.41
N LEU A 308 -0.78 14.44 15.91
CA LEU A 308 -0.62 15.18 17.15
C LEU A 308 -0.18 16.60 16.78
N LEU A 309 -1.01 17.58 17.09
CA LEU A 309 -0.75 19.00 16.77
C LEU A 309 -0.50 19.75 18.05
N TYR A 310 0.69 20.29 18.20
CA TYR A 310 1.07 21.14 19.31
C TYR A 310 1.68 22.42 18.76
N ARG A 311 1.01 23.57 19.01
CA ARG A 311 1.39 24.88 18.45
C ARG A 311 1.56 24.79 16.93
N ASN A 312 2.77 25.02 16.43
CA ASN A 312 3.14 25.01 15.01
C ASN A 312 3.73 23.66 14.52
N VAL A 313 3.84 22.66 15.40
CA VAL A 313 4.40 21.36 15.08
C VAL A 313 3.28 20.31 14.95
N THR A 314 3.35 19.49 13.91
CA THR A 314 2.48 18.32 13.73
C THR A 314 3.34 17.06 13.62
N LEU A 315 3.06 16.08 14.45
CA LEU A 315 3.60 14.73 14.34
C LEU A 315 2.49 13.80 13.84
N ASN A 316 2.74 13.10 12.74
CA ASN A 316 1.83 12.05 12.23
C ASN A 316 2.50 10.70 12.34
N VAL A 317 1.77 9.71 12.87
CA VAL A 317 2.17 8.30 12.90
C VAL A 317 1.07 7.52 12.21
N ASN A 318 1.44 6.66 11.25
CA ASN A 318 0.47 5.94 10.43
C ASN A 318 1.00 4.54 10.10
N GLY A 319 0.12 3.54 10.17
CA GLY A 319 0.33 2.19 9.69
C GLY A 319 -0.62 1.86 8.54
N SER A 320 -0.18 1.09 7.54
CA SER A 320 -1.07 0.63 6.48
C SER A 320 -0.81 -0.80 6.04
N ILE A 321 -1.87 -1.40 5.49
CA ILE A 321 -1.84 -2.71 4.84
C ILE A 321 -2.37 -2.50 3.42
N THR A 322 -1.59 -2.96 2.42
CA THR A 322 -2.00 -2.97 1.01
C THR A 322 -2.06 -4.41 0.52
N LYS A 323 -3.08 -4.75 -0.23
CA LYS A 323 -3.28 -6.06 -0.86
C LYS A 323 -3.55 -5.88 -2.34
N GLY A 324 -3.08 -6.83 -3.14
CA GLY A 324 -3.34 -6.95 -4.57
C GLY A 324 -3.34 -8.43 -4.98
N LYS A 325 -3.39 -8.70 -6.27
CA LYS A 325 -3.39 -10.08 -6.79
C LYS A 325 -1.99 -10.70 -6.78
N GLN A 326 -0.97 -9.93 -7.15
CA GLN A 326 0.44 -10.35 -7.20
C GLN A 326 1.21 -9.85 -5.98
N LEU A 327 0.80 -8.71 -5.43
CA LEU A 327 1.24 -8.21 -4.14
C LEU A 327 0.40 -8.88 -3.07
N GLU A 328 0.85 -10.02 -2.54
CA GLU A 328 0.11 -10.77 -1.53
C GLU A 328 -0.20 -9.89 -0.32
N LYS A 329 0.81 -9.21 0.19
CA LYS A 329 0.67 -8.30 1.34
C LYS A 329 1.81 -7.31 1.39
N GLN A 330 1.46 -6.05 1.56
CA GLN A 330 2.39 -5.00 1.93
C GLN A 330 1.97 -4.43 3.29
N LYS A 331 2.91 -4.33 4.21
CA LYS A 331 2.77 -3.57 5.45
C LYS A 331 3.66 -2.35 5.35
N SER A 332 3.18 -1.20 5.83
CA SER A 332 4.02 -0.02 5.97
C SER A 332 3.75 0.72 7.26
N GLY A 333 4.80 1.37 7.78
CA GLY A 333 4.73 2.30 8.89
C GLY A 333 5.37 3.62 8.50
N GLN A 334 4.74 4.74 8.83
CA GLN A 334 5.21 6.09 8.52
C GLN A 334 5.23 6.96 9.76
N ILE A 335 6.29 7.74 9.89
CA ILE A 335 6.37 8.88 10.80
C ILE A 335 6.61 10.12 9.96
N LYS A 336 5.86 11.20 10.21
CA LYS A 336 5.98 12.49 9.53
C LYS A 336 5.96 13.61 10.56
N ILE A 337 6.90 14.53 10.44
CA ILE A 337 6.97 15.76 11.21
C ILE A 337 6.76 16.94 10.25
N GLN A 338 5.96 17.91 10.66
CA GLN A 338 5.71 19.14 9.92
C GLN A 338 5.77 20.32 10.87
N ILE A 339 6.47 21.37 10.47
CA ILE A 339 6.61 22.63 11.20
C ILE A 339 6.04 23.75 10.32
N ARG A 340 5.09 24.52 10.86
CA ARG A 340 4.44 25.67 10.21
C ARG A 340 5.03 26.98 10.72
N PHE A 341 5.08 28.00 9.85
CA PHE A 341 5.58 29.34 10.16
C PHE A 341 4.92 30.38 9.26
#